data_9429285558547ed45f7aeb7137d2ba73
#
_entry.id   9429285558547ed45f7aeb7137d2ba73
#
_cell.length_a   1.000
_cell.length_b   1.000
_cell.length_c   1.000
_cell.angle_alpha   90.00
_cell.angle_beta   90.00
_cell.angle_gamma   90.00
#
_symmetry.space_group_name_H-M   'P 1'
#
loop_
_entity.id
_entity.type
_entity.pdbx_description
1 polymer ?
#
loop_
_entity_poly.entity_id
_entity_poly.type
_entity_poly.pdbx_seq_one_letter_code
_entity_poly.pdbx_strand_id
1 'polypeptide(L)'
;MRPLLGCMLVVAFALPARAQTVARADSVIARGSRKPFAAFSESVHDVRDSLVALARAQIGTKYVMGGTSPDGGFDCSGLVKYVLAALSVKLPRTAAQQARVGREVSRDRDRLRPGDLLTFATRGKSKISHVGIYVGNGRYVHASSVAGRVIESDLSRTGSPLIKAWRGVRRVVAGTDADSTADGPG
;
A
#
# COMPACT_ATOMS: atom_id res chain seq x y z
N MET A 1 -51.63 -24.22 -68.46
CA MET A 1 -50.30 -24.49 -67.89
C MET A 1 -50.45 -24.49 -66.37
N ARG A 2 -50.30 -25.68 -65.80
CA ARG A 2 -50.63 -25.98 -64.36
C ARG A 2 -49.40 -25.81 -63.49
N PRO A 3 -49.50 -25.19 -62.31
CA PRO A 3 -48.43 -25.29 -61.32
C PRO A 3 -48.64 -26.50 -60.41
N LEU A 4 -47.55 -27.21 -60.17
CA LEU A 4 -47.44 -28.37 -59.29
C LEU A 4 -47.34 -27.87 -57.82
N LEU A 5 -48.27 -28.35 -57.00
CA LEU A 5 -48.22 -28.17 -55.55
C LEU A 5 -47.17 -29.11 -54.93
N GLY A 6 -46.10 -28.60 -54.41
CA GLY A 6 -45.12 -29.35 -53.61
C GLY A 6 -45.60 -29.46 -52.16
N CYS A 7 -45.95 -30.69 -51.77
CA CYS A 7 -46.34 -31.02 -50.39
C CYS A 7 -45.07 -31.12 -49.55
N MET A 8 -44.90 -30.17 -48.61
CA MET A 8 -43.77 -30.17 -47.69
C MET A 8 -44.18 -30.93 -46.41
N LEU A 9 -43.61 -32.12 -46.28
CA LEU A 9 -43.82 -32.99 -45.13
C LEU A 9 -43.01 -32.45 -43.94
N VAL A 10 -43.69 -31.91 -42.94
CA VAL A 10 -43.07 -31.52 -41.68
C VAL A 10 -42.92 -32.76 -40.80
N VAL A 11 -41.69 -33.27 -40.67
CA VAL A 11 -41.36 -34.32 -39.71
C VAL A 11 -41.07 -33.66 -38.36
N ALA A 12 -42.05 -33.78 -37.45
CA ALA A 12 -41.87 -33.34 -36.06
C ALA A 12 -40.98 -34.39 -35.33
N PHE A 13 -39.71 -34.03 -35.06
CA PHE A 13 -38.86 -34.74 -34.14
C PHE A 13 -39.28 -34.45 -32.72
N ALA A 14 -39.93 -35.40 -32.08
CA ALA A 14 -40.13 -35.38 -30.63
C ALA A 14 -38.84 -35.72 -29.93
N LEU A 15 -38.18 -34.76 -29.28
CA LEU A 15 -37.07 -34.98 -28.39
C LEU A 15 -37.61 -35.50 -27.03
N PRO A 16 -37.01 -36.58 -26.48
CA PRO A 16 -37.40 -37.06 -25.17
C PRO A 16 -36.95 -36.05 -24.11
N ALA A 17 -37.88 -35.62 -23.26
CA ALA A 17 -37.61 -34.84 -22.07
C ALA A 17 -36.71 -35.67 -21.15
N ARG A 18 -35.39 -35.41 -21.18
CA ARG A 18 -34.46 -35.85 -20.14
C ARG A 18 -34.80 -35.09 -18.84
N ALA A 19 -35.39 -35.80 -17.92
CA ALA A 19 -35.46 -35.36 -16.54
C ALA A 19 -34.07 -35.06 -16.04
N GLN A 20 -33.71 -33.78 -15.93
CA GLN A 20 -32.52 -33.34 -15.23
C GLN A 20 -32.81 -33.51 -13.74
N THR A 21 -32.33 -34.62 -13.20
CA THR A 21 -32.19 -34.81 -11.78
C THR A 21 -31.22 -33.72 -11.30
N VAL A 22 -31.79 -32.67 -10.72
CA VAL A 22 -31.01 -31.66 -10.01
C VAL A 22 -30.44 -32.39 -8.79
N ALA A 23 -29.21 -32.89 -8.96
CA ALA A 23 -28.39 -33.29 -7.86
C ALA A 23 -28.22 -32.05 -6.97
N ARG A 24 -28.95 -32.06 -5.89
CA ARG A 24 -28.79 -31.10 -4.77
C ARG A 24 -27.37 -31.33 -4.23
N ALA A 25 -26.42 -30.61 -4.76
CA ALA A 25 -25.10 -30.50 -4.17
C ALA A 25 -25.31 -29.75 -2.84
N ASP A 26 -25.56 -30.52 -1.80
CA ASP A 26 -25.27 -30.06 -0.43
C ASP A 26 -23.75 -29.85 -0.36
N SER A 27 -23.31 -28.72 -0.92
CA SER A 27 -22.03 -28.16 -0.59
C SER A 27 -22.09 -27.82 0.89
N VAL A 28 -21.68 -28.77 1.72
CA VAL A 28 -21.21 -28.50 3.05
C VAL A 28 -20.09 -27.48 2.86
N ILE A 29 -20.49 -26.21 2.92
CA ILE A 29 -19.55 -25.12 3.14
C ILE A 29 -18.95 -25.44 4.50
N ALA A 30 -17.79 -26.08 4.48
CA ALA A 30 -16.89 -26.07 5.61
C ALA A 30 -16.59 -24.60 5.86
N ARG A 31 -17.43 -23.96 6.66
CA ARG A 31 -17.13 -22.70 7.34
C ARG A 31 -15.97 -23.00 8.27
N GLY A 32 -14.78 -23.10 7.68
CA GLY A 32 -13.58 -22.91 8.42
C GLY A 32 -13.74 -21.55 9.09
N SER A 33 -13.94 -21.56 10.39
CA SER A 33 -13.96 -20.39 11.25
C SER A 33 -12.59 -19.71 11.13
N ARG A 34 -12.37 -18.95 10.03
CA ARG A 34 -11.29 -17.98 9.98
C ARG A 34 -11.60 -16.98 11.08
N LYS A 35 -10.78 -17.01 12.12
CA LYS A 35 -10.89 -16.04 13.19
C LYS A 35 -10.95 -14.66 12.55
N PRO A 36 -11.91 -13.79 12.88
CA PRO A 36 -12.05 -12.47 12.27
C PRO A 36 -10.75 -11.66 12.32
N PHE A 37 -9.89 -11.94 13.25
CA PHE A 37 -8.56 -11.40 13.43
C PHE A 37 -7.55 -11.79 12.30
N ALA A 38 -7.64 -13.02 11.77
CA ALA A 38 -6.77 -13.46 10.67
C ALA A 38 -7.09 -12.73 9.35
N ALA A 39 -8.37 -12.55 9.04
CA ALA A 39 -8.81 -11.80 7.86
C ALA A 39 -8.41 -10.32 7.93
N PHE A 40 -8.45 -9.71 9.11
CA PHE A 40 -8.00 -8.34 9.31
C PHE A 40 -6.47 -8.20 9.15
N SER A 41 -5.71 -9.19 9.62
CA SER A 41 -4.24 -9.22 9.46
C SER A 41 -3.82 -9.35 7.99
N GLU A 42 -4.48 -10.22 7.20
CA GLU A 42 -4.24 -10.35 5.75
C GLU A 42 -4.49 -9.00 5.03
N SER A 43 -5.62 -8.35 5.32
CA SER A 43 -5.97 -7.05 4.73
C SER A 43 -4.92 -5.96 5.00
N VAL A 44 -4.30 -5.95 6.18
CA VAL A 44 -3.26 -4.96 6.52
C VAL A 44 -1.95 -5.25 5.80
N HIS A 45 -1.59 -6.53 5.60
CA HIS A 45 -0.44 -6.91 4.79
C HIS A 45 -0.63 -6.46 3.34
N ASP A 46 -1.78 -6.72 2.73
CA ASP A 46 -2.11 -6.30 1.37
C ASP A 46 -2.02 -4.78 1.19
N VAL A 47 -2.47 -4.00 2.17
CA VAL A 47 -2.38 -2.54 2.15
C VAL A 47 -0.93 -2.08 2.20
N ARG A 48 -0.08 -2.70 3.03
CA ARG A 48 1.34 -2.35 3.12
C ARG A 48 2.11 -2.72 1.85
N ASP A 49 1.82 -3.89 1.27
CA ASP A 49 2.44 -4.34 0.02
C ASP A 49 2.05 -3.43 -1.14
N SER A 50 0.79 -3.02 -1.22
CA SER A 50 0.30 -2.03 -2.20
C SER A 50 1.00 -0.68 -2.02
N LEU A 51 1.19 -0.22 -0.78
CA LEU A 51 1.92 1.01 -0.47
C LEU A 51 3.37 0.95 -0.95
N VAL A 52 4.06 -0.16 -0.65
CA VAL A 52 5.46 -0.38 -1.06
C VAL A 52 5.58 -0.40 -2.57
N ALA A 53 4.69 -1.14 -3.25
CA ALA A 53 4.67 -1.21 -4.71
C ALA A 53 4.45 0.17 -5.33
N LEU A 54 3.48 0.96 -4.81
CA LEU A 54 3.21 2.30 -5.29
C LEU A 54 4.38 3.27 -5.03
N ALA A 55 5.01 3.19 -3.87
CA ALA A 55 6.19 4.00 -3.56
C ALA A 55 7.35 3.70 -4.52
N ARG A 56 7.62 2.42 -4.76
CA ARG A 56 8.66 1.98 -5.69
C ARG A 56 8.37 2.33 -7.14
N ALA A 57 7.10 2.31 -7.55
CA ALA A 57 6.68 2.72 -8.89
C ALA A 57 7.00 4.20 -9.20
N GLN A 58 7.25 5.02 -8.17
CA GLN A 58 7.64 6.43 -8.34
C GLN A 58 9.15 6.63 -8.51
N ILE A 59 9.97 5.58 -8.36
CA ILE A 59 11.44 5.71 -8.49
C ILE A 59 11.79 6.22 -9.89
N GLY A 60 12.67 7.23 -9.94
CA GLY A 60 13.06 7.91 -11.18
C GLY A 60 12.27 9.19 -11.46
N THR A 61 11.07 9.39 -10.87
CA THR A 61 10.30 10.64 -11.02
C THR A 61 11.13 11.84 -10.55
N LYS A 62 11.10 12.94 -11.30
CA LYS A 62 11.89 14.16 -11.02
C LYS A 62 11.57 14.73 -9.63
N TYR A 63 12.62 15.21 -8.95
CA TYR A 63 12.42 16.06 -7.79
C TYR A 63 12.02 17.47 -8.24
N VAL A 64 10.89 17.94 -7.73
CA VAL A 64 10.43 19.31 -7.93
C VAL A 64 9.96 19.85 -6.58
N MET A 65 10.56 20.98 -6.13
CA MET A 65 10.13 21.62 -4.88
C MET A 65 8.65 22.02 -4.98
N GLY A 66 7.84 21.57 -4.01
CA GLY A 66 6.39 21.77 -4.04
C GLY A 66 5.62 20.76 -4.88
N GLY A 67 6.29 19.88 -5.62
CA GLY A 67 5.67 18.86 -6.49
C GLY A 67 4.90 17.79 -5.72
N THR A 68 3.78 17.32 -6.31
CA THR A 68 2.84 16.39 -5.66
C THR A 68 2.28 15.31 -6.60
N SER A 69 2.79 15.20 -7.83
CA SER A 69 2.28 14.27 -8.83
C SER A 69 3.40 13.63 -9.65
N PRO A 70 3.18 12.45 -10.25
CA PRO A 70 4.15 11.81 -11.12
C PRO A 70 4.57 12.70 -12.30
N ASP A 71 3.62 13.38 -12.95
CA ASP A 71 3.87 14.18 -14.14
C ASP A 71 4.58 15.50 -13.79
N GLY A 72 4.18 16.13 -12.69
CA GLY A 72 4.76 17.41 -12.23
C GLY A 72 6.02 17.25 -11.39
N GLY A 73 6.37 16.03 -11.00
CA GLY A 73 7.45 15.73 -10.08
C GLY A 73 7.02 15.77 -8.60
N PHE A 74 7.92 15.36 -7.72
CA PHE A 74 7.68 15.30 -6.28
C PHE A 74 8.73 16.05 -5.47
N ASP A 75 8.31 16.71 -4.39
CA ASP A 75 9.17 16.88 -3.23
C ASP A 75 8.98 15.72 -2.23
N CYS A 76 9.78 15.68 -1.16
CA CYS A 76 9.78 14.56 -0.21
C CYS A 76 8.40 14.32 0.43
N SER A 77 7.73 15.35 0.90
CA SER A 77 6.40 15.26 1.53
C SER A 77 5.26 15.14 0.53
N GLY A 78 5.43 15.62 -0.69
CA GLY A 78 4.51 15.43 -1.80
C GLY A 78 4.43 13.99 -2.25
N LEU A 79 5.58 13.31 -2.38
CA LEU A 79 5.64 11.88 -2.64
C LEU A 79 4.91 11.07 -1.57
N VAL A 80 5.21 11.31 -0.30
CA VAL A 80 4.57 10.60 0.82
C VAL A 80 3.07 10.82 0.81
N LYS A 81 2.63 12.07 0.63
CA LYS A 81 1.21 12.41 0.54
C LYS A 81 0.51 11.70 -0.62
N TYR A 82 1.13 11.65 -1.81
CA TYR A 82 0.60 10.97 -2.98
C TYR A 82 0.41 9.47 -2.74
N VAL A 83 1.45 8.79 -2.24
CA VAL A 83 1.41 7.35 -2.00
C VAL A 83 0.36 6.99 -0.96
N LEU A 84 0.29 7.73 0.15
CA LEU A 84 -0.66 7.45 1.23
C LEU A 84 -2.12 7.80 0.85
N ALA A 85 -2.31 8.81 -0.01
CA ALA A 85 -3.65 9.20 -0.49
C ALA A 85 -4.30 8.09 -1.34
N ALA A 86 -3.51 7.32 -2.10
CA ALA A 86 -4.00 6.16 -2.85
C ALA A 86 -4.57 5.06 -1.94
N LEU A 87 -4.18 5.05 -0.67
CA LEU A 87 -4.71 4.16 0.37
C LEU A 87 -5.72 4.87 1.30
N SER A 88 -6.30 5.98 0.83
CA SER A 88 -7.26 6.79 1.58
C SER A 88 -6.71 7.42 2.86
N VAL A 89 -5.39 7.46 3.06
CA VAL A 89 -4.75 8.11 4.20
C VAL A 89 -4.41 9.56 3.86
N LYS A 90 -5.12 10.50 4.49
CA LYS A 90 -4.92 11.93 4.28
C LYS A 90 -3.78 12.46 5.14
N LEU A 91 -2.74 13.00 4.51
CA LEU A 91 -1.60 13.60 5.19
C LEU A 91 -1.50 15.11 4.94
N PRO A 92 -0.96 15.88 5.91
CA PRO A 92 -0.65 17.29 5.70
C PRO A 92 0.45 17.48 4.66
N ARG A 93 0.61 18.71 4.16
CA ARG A 93 1.48 19.00 3.03
C ARG A 93 2.97 18.92 3.35
N THR A 94 3.40 19.32 4.53
CA THR A 94 4.82 19.48 4.85
C THR A 94 5.40 18.34 5.66
N ALA A 95 6.70 18.04 5.47
CA ALA A 95 7.41 17.02 6.24
C ALA A 95 7.33 17.26 7.75
N ALA A 96 7.41 18.52 8.18
CA ALA A 96 7.31 18.88 9.60
C ALA A 96 5.94 18.57 10.21
N GLN A 97 4.87 18.73 9.44
CA GLN A 97 3.51 18.36 9.88
C GLN A 97 3.32 16.83 9.82
N GLN A 98 3.83 16.17 8.78
CA GLN A 98 3.79 14.71 8.64
C GLN A 98 4.52 13.99 9.79
N ALA A 99 5.57 14.61 10.33
CA ALA A 99 6.28 14.10 11.50
C ALA A 99 5.47 14.13 12.81
N ARG A 100 4.27 14.68 12.81
CA ARG A 100 3.38 14.80 13.99
C ARG A 100 2.11 13.95 13.87
N VAL A 101 1.91 13.25 12.75
CA VAL A 101 0.73 12.41 12.56
C VAL A 101 1.05 10.94 12.84
N GLY A 102 0.02 10.18 13.17
CA GLY A 102 0.16 8.77 13.49
C GLY A 102 0.87 8.51 14.83
N ARG A 103 1.16 7.24 15.08
CA ARG A 103 1.85 6.78 16.29
C ARG A 103 3.37 6.90 16.12
N GLU A 104 4.05 7.35 17.16
CA GLU A 104 5.51 7.28 17.22
C GLU A 104 5.98 5.83 17.36
N VAL A 105 7.04 5.47 16.65
CA VAL A 105 7.67 4.15 16.69
C VAL A 105 9.15 4.34 17.00
N SER A 106 9.71 3.41 17.75
CA SER A 106 11.16 3.36 18.00
C SER A 106 11.92 3.36 16.67
N ARG A 107 13.10 4.00 16.66
CA ARG A 107 14.04 3.93 15.54
C ARG A 107 14.82 2.62 15.46
N ASP A 108 14.49 1.67 16.33
CA ASP A 108 15.00 0.31 16.24
C ASP A 108 14.57 -0.30 14.90
N ARG A 109 15.53 -0.82 14.15
CA ARG A 109 15.29 -1.32 12.80
C ARG A 109 14.39 -2.54 12.77
N ASP A 110 14.45 -3.36 13.81
CA ASP A 110 13.64 -4.58 13.94
C ASP A 110 12.16 -4.26 14.22
N ARG A 111 11.87 -3.02 14.66
CA ARG A 111 10.50 -2.53 14.89
C ARG A 111 9.90 -1.80 13.68
N LEU A 112 10.70 -1.56 12.65
CA LEU A 112 10.21 -0.89 11.43
C LEU A 112 9.33 -1.82 10.62
N ARG A 113 8.24 -1.27 10.09
CA ARG A 113 7.32 -1.98 9.20
C ARG A 113 7.14 -1.22 7.88
N PRO A 114 6.98 -1.90 6.74
CA PRO A 114 6.68 -1.24 5.47
C PRO A 114 5.52 -0.26 5.62
N GLY A 115 5.68 0.94 5.08
CA GLY A 115 4.74 2.05 5.24
C GLY A 115 5.03 3.01 6.39
N ASP A 116 5.99 2.71 7.26
CA ASP A 116 6.44 3.68 8.27
C ASP A 116 7.11 4.89 7.61
N LEU A 117 6.82 6.09 8.13
CA LEU A 117 7.43 7.32 7.68
C LEU A 117 8.71 7.59 8.46
N LEU A 118 9.82 7.68 7.77
CA LEU A 118 11.11 8.06 8.35
C LEU A 118 11.27 9.58 8.24
N THR A 119 11.56 10.26 9.35
CA THR A 119 11.64 11.71 9.42
C THR A 119 13.05 12.18 9.70
N PHE A 120 13.52 13.21 8.99
CA PHE A 120 14.89 13.67 9.01
C PHE A 120 14.96 15.20 9.21
N ALA A 121 15.95 15.64 10.00
CA ALA A 121 16.27 17.06 10.20
C ALA A 121 17.51 17.43 9.37
N THR A 122 17.33 17.68 8.09
CA THR A 122 18.43 17.96 7.14
C THR A 122 18.85 19.44 7.12
N ARG A 123 18.01 20.32 7.67
CA ARG A 123 18.25 21.77 7.78
C ARG A 123 18.36 22.18 9.25
N GLY A 124 19.50 21.81 9.88
CA GLY A 124 19.69 22.01 11.32
C GLY A 124 19.18 20.83 12.17
N LYS A 125 19.45 20.86 13.48
CA LYS A 125 19.27 19.68 14.36
C LYS A 125 17.84 19.43 14.85
N SER A 126 16.97 20.43 14.85
CA SER A 126 15.69 20.39 15.54
C SER A 126 14.43 20.33 14.64
N LYS A 127 14.49 20.87 13.40
CA LYS A 127 13.32 20.96 12.54
C LYS A 127 13.30 19.87 11.49
N ILE A 128 12.26 19.04 11.51
CA ILE A 128 12.04 18.04 10.44
C ILE A 128 11.81 18.79 9.12
N SER A 129 12.63 18.44 8.13
CA SER A 129 12.66 19.07 6.81
C SER A 129 12.65 18.03 5.67
N HIS A 130 12.74 16.74 5.99
CA HIS A 130 12.70 15.69 5.01
C HIS A 130 11.98 14.45 5.56
N VAL A 131 11.36 13.67 4.65
CA VAL A 131 10.61 12.46 4.97
C VAL A 131 10.77 11.44 3.86
N GLY A 132 10.73 10.14 4.21
CA GLY A 132 10.70 9.01 3.29
C GLY A 132 9.79 7.91 3.79
N ILE A 133 9.50 6.93 2.95
CA ILE A 133 8.64 5.78 3.24
C ILE A 133 9.54 4.55 3.39
N TYR A 134 9.49 3.88 4.53
CA TYR A 134 10.16 2.60 4.71
C TYR A 134 9.48 1.52 3.89
N VAL A 135 10.25 0.74 3.13
CA VAL A 135 9.74 -0.27 2.19
C VAL A 135 10.20 -1.69 2.53
N GLY A 136 10.73 -1.89 3.75
CA GLY A 136 11.22 -3.18 4.21
C GLY A 136 12.72 -3.38 3.97
N ASN A 137 13.29 -4.40 4.58
CA ASN A 137 14.67 -4.85 4.40
C ASN A 137 15.74 -3.74 4.56
N GLY A 138 15.54 -2.82 5.51
CA GLY A 138 16.43 -1.69 5.72
C GLY A 138 16.39 -0.61 4.64
N ARG A 139 15.42 -0.65 3.73
CA ARG A 139 15.30 0.25 2.57
C ARG A 139 14.17 1.26 2.74
N TYR A 140 14.32 2.44 2.17
CA TYR A 140 13.27 3.46 2.14
C TYR A 140 13.27 4.24 0.81
N VAL A 141 12.10 4.65 0.37
CA VAL A 141 11.90 5.46 -0.85
C VAL A 141 11.67 6.91 -0.45
N HIS A 142 12.34 7.84 -1.11
CA HIS A 142 12.18 9.27 -0.88
C HIS A 142 12.48 10.10 -2.14
N ALA A 143 11.90 11.29 -2.25
CA ALA A 143 12.28 12.25 -3.27
C ALA A 143 13.52 13.03 -2.80
N SER A 144 14.66 12.74 -3.42
CA SER A 144 15.96 13.31 -3.07
C SER A 144 16.26 14.57 -3.88
N SER A 145 16.38 15.72 -3.22
CA SER A 145 16.82 16.96 -3.88
C SER A 145 18.28 16.88 -4.35
N VAL A 146 19.11 16.05 -3.71
CA VAL A 146 20.51 15.84 -4.10
C VAL A 146 20.61 14.97 -5.35
N ALA A 147 19.79 13.90 -5.44
CA ALA A 147 19.76 13.04 -6.64
C ALA A 147 18.89 13.61 -7.76
N GLY A 148 18.13 14.68 -7.51
CA GLY A 148 17.20 15.29 -8.46
C GLY A 148 15.98 14.43 -8.82
N ARG A 149 15.71 13.37 -8.05
CA ARG A 149 14.64 12.40 -8.34
C ARG A 149 14.25 11.56 -7.12
N VAL A 150 13.17 10.80 -7.26
CA VAL A 150 12.81 9.76 -6.33
C VAL A 150 13.79 8.60 -6.43
N ILE A 151 14.31 8.16 -5.28
CA ILE A 151 15.26 7.05 -5.17
C ILE A 151 14.90 6.13 -4.01
N GLU A 152 15.39 4.89 -4.05
CA GLU A 152 15.45 4.00 -2.91
C GLU A 152 16.83 4.08 -2.27
N SER A 153 16.87 4.20 -0.95
CA SER A 153 18.09 4.35 -0.15
C SER A 153 18.14 3.33 0.98
N ASP A 154 19.33 3.13 1.54
CA ASP A 154 19.59 2.12 2.55
C ASP A 154 19.87 2.77 3.92
N LEU A 155 19.20 2.27 4.96
CA LEU A 155 19.42 2.69 6.36
C LEU A 155 20.77 2.24 6.92
N SER A 156 21.44 1.22 6.33
CA SER A 156 22.75 0.74 6.78
C SER A 156 23.87 1.71 6.46
N ARG A 157 23.64 2.68 5.57
CA ARG A 157 24.62 3.71 5.20
C ARG A 157 24.84 4.75 6.30
N THR A 158 25.35 4.33 7.46
CA THR A 158 25.52 5.18 8.66
C THR A 158 26.40 6.41 8.43
N GLY A 159 27.31 6.37 7.44
CA GLY A 159 28.10 7.53 7.00
C GLY A 159 27.31 8.61 6.25
N SER A 160 26.14 8.28 5.72
CA SER A 160 25.30 9.21 4.95
C SER A 160 24.84 10.40 5.80
N PRO A 161 24.97 11.65 5.30
CA PRO A 161 24.42 12.83 5.99
C PRO A 161 22.93 12.71 6.29
N LEU A 162 22.14 12.06 5.42
CA LEU A 162 20.73 11.85 5.62
C LEU A 162 20.46 10.90 6.80
N ILE A 163 21.20 9.80 6.91
CA ILE A 163 21.06 8.87 8.04
C ILE A 163 21.49 9.53 9.37
N LYS A 164 22.53 10.34 9.38
CA LYS A 164 22.91 11.14 10.57
C LYS A 164 21.82 12.15 10.97
N ALA A 165 21.01 12.57 10.02
CA ALA A 165 19.88 13.46 10.22
C ALA A 165 18.55 12.76 10.58
N TRP A 166 18.52 11.43 10.64
CA TRP A 166 17.30 10.67 11.00
C TRP A 166 16.90 10.94 12.45
N ARG A 167 15.63 11.35 12.68
CA ARG A 167 15.13 11.80 13.98
C ARG A 167 14.01 10.96 14.54
N GLY A 168 13.15 10.40 13.70
CA GLY A 168 11.98 9.67 14.19
C GLY A 168 11.32 8.79 13.13
N VAL A 169 10.37 8.02 13.60
CA VAL A 169 9.52 7.15 12.79
C VAL A 169 8.06 7.41 13.15
N ARG A 170 7.19 7.49 12.16
CA ARG A 170 5.74 7.63 12.33
C ARG A 170 5.00 6.52 11.60
N ARG A 171 4.14 5.79 12.30
CA ARG A 171 3.26 4.78 11.74
C ARG A 171 1.88 5.38 11.54
N VAL A 172 1.48 5.52 10.28
CA VAL A 172 0.21 6.14 9.87
C VAL A 172 -0.78 5.13 9.29
N VAL A 173 -0.30 3.98 8.86
CA VAL A 173 -1.15 2.85 8.44
C VAL A 173 -1.37 1.96 9.66
N ALA A 174 -2.62 1.91 10.14
CA ALA A 174 -2.98 1.05 11.25
C ALA A 174 -2.78 -0.42 10.87
N GLY A 175 -2.11 -1.17 11.73
CA GLY A 175 -2.05 -2.61 11.70
C GLY A 175 -2.38 -3.08 13.10
N THR A 176 -2.91 -4.29 13.23
CA THR A 176 -3.05 -4.94 14.54
C THR A 176 -1.66 -5.16 15.11
N ASP A 177 -1.19 -4.19 15.86
CA ASP A 177 -0.05 -4.40 16.73
C ASP A 177 -0.56 -5.25 17.91
N ALA A 178 -0.29 -6.55 17.87
CA ALA A 178 -0.44 -7.41 19.04
C ALA A 178 0.53 -7.01 20.17
N ASP A 179 1.17 -5.85 20.06
CA ASP A 179 2.18 -5.31 20.97
C ASP A 179 1.67 -4.08 21.76
N SER A 180 0.37 -4.01 22.05
CA SER A 180 -0.17 -2.97 22.93
C SER A 180 -0.21 -3.34 24.41
N THR A 181 0.55 -4.38 24.85
CA THR A 181 0.55 -4.86 26.23
C THR A 181 1.93 -4.83 26.89
N ALA A 182 2.72 -3.76 26.67
CA ALA A 182 3.95 -3.58 27.45
C ALA A 182 4.31 -2.10 27.64
N ASP A 183 3.38 -1.30 28.15
CA ASP A 183 3.69 -0.07 28.89
C ASP A 183 2.51 0.23 29.81
N GLY A 184 2.41 -0.60 30.87
CA GLY A 184 1.69 -0.22 32.09
C GLY A 184 2.56 0.77 32.87
N PRO A 185 1.98 1.78 33.53
CA PRO A 185 2.75 2.68 34.37
C PRO A 185 3.28 1.90 35.58
N GLY A 186 4.61 1.86 35.69
CA GLY A 186 5.32 1.55 36.93
C GLY A 186 5.66 2.82 37.69
#